data_57f67b945676b4fa69ddd03c0f52c09c
#
_entry.id   57f67b945676b4fa69ddd03c0f52c09c
#
_cell.length_a   1.000
_cell.length_b   1.000
_cell.length_c   1.000
_cell.angle_alpha   90.00
_cell.angle_beta   90.00
_cell.angle_gamma   90.00
#
_symmetry.space_group_name_H-M   'P 1'
#
loop_
_entity.id
_entity.type
_entity.pdbx_description
1 polymer ?
#
loop_
_entity_poly.entity_id
_entity_poly.type
_entity_poly.pdbx_seq_one_letter_code
_entity_poly.pdbx_strand_id
1 'polypeptide(L)' 'MLPKRHEPDGLDLTNAELAAVFALSRTVRAQILEEDPNVGGFNFGLNKGVVAGQKIDHAHFHVIPRRAGEAPPPAAQR' A
#
# COMPACT_ATOMS: atom_id res chain seq x y z
N MET A 1 -2.52 2.01 -5.34
CA MET A 1 -3.98 1.88 -5.57
C MET A 1 -4.68 3.15 -5.14
N LEU A 2 -5.53 3.66 -6.01
CA LEU A 2 -6.23 4.93 -5.79
C LEU A 2 -7.73 4.71 -5.80
N PRO A 3 -8.49 5.36 -4.90
CA PRO A 3 -9.95 5.37 -5.01
C PRO A 3 -10.39 6.16 -6.24
N LYS A 4 -11.59 5.88 -6.76
CA LYS A 4 -12.11 6.59 -7.94
C LYS A 4 -12.52 8.01 -7.61
N ARG A 5 -13.04 8.28 -6.41
CA ARG A 5 -13.36 9.63 -5.98
C ARG A 5 -12.16 10.30 -5.35
N HIS A 6 -12.14 11.62 -5.38
CA HIS A 6 -11.08 12.38 -4.73
C HIS A 6 -11.24 12.31 -3.21
N GLU A 7 -10.23 11.81 -2.52
CA GLU A 7 -10.18 11.75 -1.07
C GLU A 7 -8.72 11.84 -0.61
N PRO A 8 -8.32 12.93 0.06
CA PRO A 8 -6.95 13.08 0.53
C PRO A 8 -6.56 12.13 1.66
N ASP A 9 -7.52 11.70 2.49
CA ASP A 9 -7.26 10.85 3.65
C ASP A 9 -7.89 9.47 3.48
N GLY A 10 -7.05 8.43 3.41
CA GLY A 10 -7.52 7.07 3.24
C GLY A 10 -8.39 6.57 4.39
N LEU A 11 -8.26 7.13 5.59
CA LEU A 11 -9.13 6.74 6.70
C LEU A 11 -10.56 7.26 6.55
N ASP A 12 -10.79 8.22 5.65
CA ASP A 12 -12.11 8.74 5.35
C ASP A 12 -12.78 8.02 4.17
N LEU A 13 -12.15 6.97 3.65
CA LEU A 13 -12.79 6.11 2.66
C LEU A 13 -13.93 5.32 3.31
N THR A 14 -14.94 5.01 2.51
CA THR A 14 -16.05 4.17 2.98
C THR A 14 -15.58 2.74 3.25
N ASN A 15 -16.36 1.99 4.03
CA ASN A 15 -16.06 0.57 4.28
C ASN A 15 -16.03 -0.23 2.97
N ALA A 16 -16.90 0.08 2.02
CA ALA A 16 -16.92 -0.58 0.72
C ALA A 16 -15.63 -0.28 -0.06
N GLU A 17 -15.17 0.97 -0.03
CA GLU A 17 -13.91 1.36 -0.68
C GLU A 17 -12.71 0.64 -0.04
N LEU A 18 -12.66 0.57 1.29
CA LEU A 18 -11.60 -0.14 2.00
C LEU A 18 -11.62 -1.64 1.69
N ALA A 19 -12.80 -2.25 1.65
CA ALA A 19 -12.93 -3.66 1.28
C ALA A 19 -12.40 -3.92 -0.14
N ALA A 20 -12.68 -3.01 -1.07
CA ALA A 20 -12.17 -3.11 -2.45
C ALA A 20 -10.64 -3.00 -2.49
N VAL A 21 -10.05 -2.10 -1.71
CA VAL A 21 -8.59 -1.96 -1.60
C VAL A 21 -7.96 -3.25 -1.07
N PHE A 22 -8.52 -3.84 -0.03
CA PHE A 22 -7.98 -5.07 0.53
C PHE A 22 -8.13 -6.26 -0.42
N ALA A 23 -9.26 -6.36 -1.12
CA ALA A 23 -9.46 -7.40 -2.14
C ALA A 23 -8.42 -7.27 -3.25
N LEU A 24 -8.18 -6.07 -3.75
CA LEU A 24 -7.17 -5.82 -4.77
C LEU A 24 -5.76 -6.12 -4.25
N SER A 25 -5.48 -5.77 -3.00
CA SER A 25 -4.17 -6.04 -2.38
C SER A 25 -3.89 -7.54 -2.33
N ARG A 26 -4.88 -8.37 -2.02
CA ARG A 26 -4.73 -9.82 -2.03
C ARG A 26 -4.42 -10.35 -3.42
N THR A 27 -5.09 -9.81 -4.44
CA THR A 27 -4.86 -10.19 -5.83
C THR A 27 -3.45 -9.80 -6.27
N VAL A 28 -3.03 -8.57 -5.99
CA VAL A 28 -1.69 -8.09 -6.35
C VAL A 28 -0.62 -8.90 -5.63
N ARG A 29 -0.81 -9.20 -4.34
CA ARG A 29 0.12 -10.04 -3.59
C ARG A 29 0.29 -11.40 -4.25
N ALA A 30 -0.80 -12.05 -4.62
CA ALA A 30 -0.76 -13.36 -5.26
C ALA A 30 -0.02 -13.31 -6.61
N GLN A 31 -0.27 -12.27 -7.40
CA GLN A 31 0.40 -12.09 -8.69
C GLN A 31 1.91 -11.88 -8.52
N ILE A 32 2.31 -11.07 -7.56
CA ILE A 32 3.73 -10.80 -7.31
C ILE A 32 4.44 -12.09 -6.87
N LEU A 33 3.85 -12.85 -5.96
CA LEU A 33 4.43 -14.11 -5.50
C LEU A 33 4.55 -15.14 -6.60
N GLU A 34 3.62 -15.16 -7.54
CA GLU A 34 3.67 -16.05 -8.69
C GLU A 34 4.79 -15.65 -9.64
N GLU A 35 4.99 -14.36 -9.87
CA GLU A 35 5.97 -13.85 -10.83
C GLU A 35 7.40 -13.79 -10.26
N ASP A 36 7.54 -13.60 -8.95
CA ASP A 36 8.84 -13.45 -8.31
C ASP A 36 8.92 -14.28 -7.02
N PRO A 37 9.48 -15.51 -7.12
CA PRO A 37 9.61 -16.38 -5.95
C PRO A 37 10.61 -15.89 -4.90
N ASN A 38 11.40 -14.87 -5.20
CA ASN A 38 12.35 -14.30 -4.25
C ASN A 38 11.72 -13.29 -3.28
N VAL A 39 10.48 -12.90 -3.52
CA VAL A 39 9.75 -12.03 -2.60
C VAL A 39 9.38 -12.81 -1.35
N GLY A 40 9.88 -12.37 -0.19
CA GLY A 40 9.63 -13.01 1.09
C GLY A 40 8.70 -12.22 2.00
N GLY A 41 8.32 -11.01 1.62
CA GLY A 41 7.45 -10.19 2.43
C GLY A 41 6.94 -8.98 1.69
N PHE A 42 6.05 -8.23 2.35
CA PHE A 42 5.45 -7.03 1.78
C PHE A 42 5.31 -5.96 2.84
N ASN A 43 5.42 -4.72 2.42
CA ASN A 43 4.94 -3.58 3.19
C ASN A 43 3.69 -3.05 2.51
N PHE A 44 2.61 -2.92 3.28
CA PHE A 44 1.36 -2.30 2.84
C PHE A 44 1.20 -1.01 3.60
N GLY A 45 0.74 0.03 2.94
CA GLY A 45 0.65 1.27 3.67
C GLY A 45 -0.15 2.37 3.02
N LEU A 46 -0.34 3.40 3.83
CA LEU A 46 -1.06 4.60 3.53
C LEU A 46 -0.36 5.75 4.23
N ASN A 47 -0.10 6.83 3.52
CA ASN A 47 0.46 8.05 4.11
C ASN A 47 -0.58 9.16 4.10
N LYS A 48 -0.68 9.88 5.21
CA LYS A 48 -1.51 11.08 5.32
C LYS A 48 -0.66 12.26 5.76
N GLY A 49 -0.69 13.32 4.95
CA GLY A 49 0.03 14.55 5.23
C GLY A 49 1.45 14.55 4.69
N VAL A 50 1.93 15.74 4.38
CA VAL A 50 3.27 15.95 3.77
C VAL A 50 4.38 15.42 4.68
N VAL A 51 4.27 15.63 5.98
CA VAL A 51 5.29 15.19 6.95
C VAL A 51 5.35 13.66 7.09
N ALA A 52 4.30 12.96 6.68
CA ALA A 52 4.26 11.50 6.65
C ALA A 52 4.62 10.92 5.28
N GLY A 53 5.00 11.78 4.33
CA GLY A 53 5.41 11.35 3.01
C GLY A 53 4.33 11.37 1.94
N GLN A 54 3.16 11.93 2.23
CA GLN A 54 2.12 12.07 1.21
C GLN A 54 2.51 13.17 0.23
N LYS A 55 2.74 12.79 -1.02
CA LYS A 55 3.19 13.71 -2.07
C LYS A 55 2.06 14.20 -2.96
N ILE A 56 0.94 13.47 -2.98
CA ILE A 56 -0.23 13.75 -3.78
C ILE A 56 -1.40 13.94 -2.82
N ASP A 57 -2.19 14.99 -3.00
CA ASP A 57 -3.36 15.27 -2.17
C ASP A 57 -4.54 14.37 -2.57
N HIS A 58 -4.29 13.08 -2.54
CA HIS A 58 -5.25 12.03 -2.84
C HIS A 58 -4.82 10.76 -2.12
N ALA A 59 -5.76 10.08 -1.47
CA ALA A 59 -5.47 8.85 -0.78
C ALA A 59 -4.96 7.78 -1.76
N HIS A 60 -3.87 7.13 -1.39
CA HIS A 60 -3.39 5.99 -2.15
C HIS A 60 -2.79 4.96 -1.20
N PHE A 61 -3.02 3.69 -1.53
CA PHE A 61 -2.42 2.58 -0.82
C PHE A 61 -1.28 2.02 -1.65
N HIS A 62 -0.19 1.69 -0.97
CA HIS A 62 0.95 1.10 -1.65
C HIS A 62 1.19 -0.33 -1.18
N VAL A 63 1.68 -1.14 -2.11
CA VAL A 63 2.09 -2.52 -1.87
C VAL A 63 3.54 -2.60 -2.35
N ILE A 64 4.46 -2.82 -1.42
CA ILE A 64 5.88 -2.85 -1.73
C ILE A 64 6.40 -4.26 -1.46
N PRO A 65 6.80 -5.02 -2.50
CA PRO A 65 7.42 -6.32 -2.29
C PRO A 65 8.83 -6.14 -1.70
N ARG A 66 9.18 -7.01 -0.79
CA ARG A 66 10.51 -7.05 -0.17
C ARG A 66 11.14 -8.40 -0.40
N ARG A 67 12.40 -8.40 -0.75
CA ARG A 67 13.16 -9.61 -1.03
C ARG A 67 14.13 -9.89 0.12
N ALA A 68 14.47 -11.16 0.30
CA ALA A 68 15.47 -11.56 1.28
C ALA A 68 16.78 -10.82 1.01
N GLY A 69 17.41 -10.29 2.05
CA GLY A 69 18.66 -9.54 1.95
C GLY A 69 18.48 -8.03 1.80
N GLU A 70 17.27 -7.54 1.57
CA GLU A 70 17.00 -6.10 1.58
C GLU A 70 17.04 -5.56 3.01
N ALA A 71 17.50 -4.31 3.15
CA ALA A 71 17.45 -3.63 4.43
C ALA A 71 15.99 -3.41 4.85
N PRO A 72 15.68 -3.54 6.16
CA PRO A 72 14.34 -3.22 6.65
C PRO A 72 14.00 -1.76 6.37
N PRO A 73 12.70 -1.43 6.22
CA PRO A 73 12.30 -0.04 6.02
C PRO A 73 12.62 0.80 7.26
N PRO A 74 12.79 2.13 7.09
CA PRO A 74 12.98 3.03 8.22
C PRO A 74 11.83 2.94 9.22
N ALA A 75 12.12 3.23 10.50
CA ALA A 75 11.12 3.15 11.58
C ALA A 75 9.88 3.99 11.30
N ALA A 76 10.03 5.13 10.65
CA ALA A 76 8.91 6.01 10.31
C ALA A 76 7.91 5.40 9.32
N GLN A 77 8.28 4.31 8.66
CA GLN A 77 7.42 3.63 7.69
C GLN A 77 6.71 2.41 8.27
N ARG A 78 6.95 2.14 9.52
CA ARG A 78 6.34 1.00 10.20
C ARG A 78 5.03 1.38 10.87
#